data_fafcb6fbfdf46c80c2ed995c14481829
#
_entry.id   fafcb6fbfdf46c80c2ed995c14481829
#
_cell.length_a   1.000
_cell.length_b   1.000
_cell.length_c   1.000
_cell.angle_alpha   90.00
_cell.angle_beta   90.00
_cell.angle_gamma   90.00
#
_symmetry.space_group_name_H-M   'P 1'
#
loop_
_entity.id
_entity.type
_entity.pdbx_description
1 polymer ?
#
loop_
_entity_poly.entity_id
_entity_poly.type
_entity_poly.pdbx_seq_one_letter_code
_entity_poly.pdbx_strand_id
1 'polypeptide(L)'
;ALNANPPVWPESTTGISQVRLHIRYRKNHGLSRYISEDAKLILDITDYPGEWLLDLPLLEMDYLQWSEHCEQEMLSNERHPIAAEFLTLRESLNLSDVGDELTLKNIASVYTDYLHKCRAAGFQLLQPGRFILPGELAGAPVLDFFPLSEEQIQQLANSHAKKGSNRDLLFKRYEHYQEQVVKPFYVQHFKRFDRQVVLVDCLSALNHGSAHFNDLQRALNWLLTSFEYGKSNVLSRLFSPKIDKLIFAASKADHVTPDQQSNLVKLLDSMLHN
;
A
#
# COMPACT_ATOMS: atom_id res chain seq x y z
N ALA A 1 -20.02 15.34 -9.66
CA ALA A 1 -19.73 15.78 -8.29
C ALA A 1 -19.65 17.30 -8.20
N LEU A 2 -18.69 17.96 -8.87
CA LEU A 2 -18.50 19.43 -8.81
C LEU A 2 -19.69 20.22 -9.39
N ASN A 3 -20.44 19.64 -10.34
CA ASN A 3 -21.62 20.26 -10.95
C ASN A 3 -22.92 19.93 -10.19
N ALA A 4 -22.88 19.19 -9.11
CA ALA A 4 -24.04 18.97 -8.25
C ALA A 4 -24.36 20.24 -7.45
N ASN A 5 -25.65 20.43 -7.11
CA ASN A 5 -26.07 21.56 -6.29
C ASN A 5 -26.76 21.03 -5.00
N PRO A 6 -26.11 21.09 -3.83
CA PRO A 6 -24.76 21.62 -3.58
C PRO A 6 -23.63 20.74 -4.16
N PRO A 7 -22.44 21.28 -4.44
CA PRO A 7 -21.31 20.49 -4.86
C PRO A 7 -20.94 19.42 -3.83
N VAL A 8 -20.66 18.22 -4.31
CA VAL A 8 -20.26 17.08 -3.47
C VAL A 8 -18.84 16.68 -3.81
N TRP A 9 -18.01 16.46 -2.81
CA TRP A 9 -16.68 15.91 -3.03
C TRP A 9 -16.79 14.50 -3.64
N PRO A 10 -15.93 14.16 -4.60
CA PRO A 10 -15.85 12.79 -5.10
C PRO A 10 -15.52 11.82 -3.96
N GLU A 11 -16.05 10.62 -4.05
CA GLU A 11 -15.62 9.52 -3.17
C GLU A 11 -14.15 9.19 -3.40
N SER A 12 -13.52 8.57 -2.39
CA SER A 12 -12.14 8.09 -2.50
C SER A 12 -12.01 7.07 -3.63
N THR A 13 -10.84 7.04 -4.27
CA THR A 13 -10.53 6.09 -5.35
C THR A 13 -10.64 4.66 -4.82
N THR A 14 -11.54 3.87 -5.40
CA THR A 14 -11.78 2.46 -5.01
C THR A 14 -11.24 1.44 -6.02
N GLY A 15 -10.74 1.92 -7.16
CA GLY A 15 -10.21 1.10 -8.24
C GLY A 15 -9.31 1.90 -9.17
N ILE A 16 -8.84 1.28 -10.24
CA ILE A 16 -7.98 1.95 -11.23
C ILE A 16 -8.85 2.77 -12.17
N SER A 17 -8.51 4.05 -12.34
CA SER A 17 -9.08 4.91 -13.35
C SER A 17 -7.99 5.49 -14.25
N GLN A 18 -8.31 5.73 -15.55
CA GLN A 18 -7.34 6.23 -16.51
C GLN A 18 -7.95 7.33 -17.36
N VAL A 19 -7.15 8.38 -17.61
CA VAL A 19 -7.50 9.47 -18.52
C VAL A 19 -6.35 9.66 -19.50
N ARG A 20 -6.66 9.69 -20.80
CA ARG A 20 -5.70 9.97 -21.88
C ARG A 20 -5.92 11.37 -22.42
N LEU A 21 -4.87 12.19 -22.35
CA LEU A 21 -4.84 13.55 -22.87
C LEU A 21 -3.97 13.61 -24.14
N HIS A 22 -4.48 14.23 -25.19
CA HIS A 22 -3.74 14.56 -26.40
C HIS A 22 -3.43 16.06 -26.42
N ILE A 23 -2.17 16.40 -26.14
CA ILE A 23 -1.71 17.79 -26.06
C ILE A 23 -1.00 18.13 -27.37
N ARG A 24 -1.44 19.19 -28.06
CA ARG A 24 -0.74 19.77 -29.20
C ARG A 24 -0.04 21.06 -28.73
N TYR A 25 1.22 21.20 -29.08
CA TYR A 25 2.00 22.39 -28.74
C TYR A 25 2.96 22.77 -29.84
N ARG A 26 3.32 24.07 -29.91
CA ARG A 26 4.36 24.56 -30.81
C ARG A 26 5.73 24.41 -30.17
N LYS A 27 6.68 23.95 -30.96
CA LYS A 27 8.08 23.86 -30.56
C LYS A 27 8.72 25.26 -30.66
N ASN A 28 9.17 25.78 -29.52
CA ASN A 28 9.80 27.10 -29.49
C ASN A 28 11.32 27.06 -29.75
N HIS A 29 11.98 25.90 -29.55
CA HIS A 29 13.43 25.72 -29.64
C HIS A 29 13.81 24.38 -30.27
N GLY A 30 15.04 24.31 -30.85
CA GLY A 30 15.66 23.07 -31.35
C GLY A 30 15.53 22.86 -32.87
N LEU A 31 16.45 22.04 -33.43
CA LEU A 31 16.50 21.73 -34.87
C LEU A 31 15.23 21.04 -35.40
N SER A 32 14.50 20.34 -34.52
CA SER A 32 13.24 19.67 -34.87
C SER A 32 12.10 20.63 -35.27
N ARG A 33 12.23 21.94 -34.99
CA ARG A 33 11.31 22.97 -35.43
C ARG A 33 11.27 23.12 -36.96
N TYR A 34 12.42 22.92 -37.64
CA TYR A 34 12.51 23.01 -39.08
C TYR A 34 11.85 21.87 -39.84
N ILE A 35 11.55 20.76 -39.13
CA ILE A 35 10.84 19.61 -39.70
C ILE A 35 9.35 19.71 -39.48
N SER A 36 8.92 20.20 -38.30
CA SER A 36 7.50 20.42 -37.95
C SER A 36 7.41 21.43 -36.80
N GLU A 37 6.61 22.47 -36.95
CA GLU A 37 6.34 23.44 -35.88
C GLU A 37 5.48 22.86 -34.79
N ASP A 38 4.58 21.94 -35.13
CA ASP A 38 3.68 21.30 -34.18
C ASP A 38 4.24 19.97 -33.65
N ALA A 39 4.05 19.75 -32.35
CA ALA A 39 4.30 18.50 -31.69
C ALA A 39 3.05 18.00 -30.98
N LYS A 40 2.97 16.67 -30.82
CA LYS A 40 1.91 16.02 -30.05
C LYS A 40 2.56 15.32 -28.85
N LEU A 41 1.96 15.50 -27.67
CA LEU A 41 2.26 14.75 -26.47
C LEU A 41 0.99 13.97 -26.10
N ILE A 42 1.14 12.66 -25.86
CA ILE A 42 0.11 11.84 -25.27
C ILE A 42 0.47 11.68 -23.80
N LEU A 43 -0.44 12.09 -22.92
CA LEU A 43 -0.30 11.95 -21.48
C LEU A 43 -1.39 10.99 -20.98
N ASP A 44 -0.97 9.83 -20.50
CA ASP A 44 -1.84 8.87 -19.82
C ASP A 44 -1.71 9.09 -18.31
N ILE A 45 -2.81 9.46 -17.68
CA ILE A 45 -2.90 9.64 -16.22
C ILE A 45 -3.65 8.45 -15.67
N THR A 46 -3.03 7.73 -14.74
CA THR A 46 -3.64 6.59 -14.04
C THR A 46 -3.78 6.94 -12.56
N ASP A 47 -4.97 6.84 -12.03
CA ASP A 47 -5.29 6.99 -10.62
C ASP A 47 -5.67 5.62 -10.02
N TYR A 48 -5.18 5.31 -8.82
CA TYR A 48 -5.43 4.07 -8.10
C TYR A 48 -5.31 4.31 -6.58
N PRO A 49 -5.92 3.43 -5.75
CA PRO A 49 -5.83 3.56 -4.30
C PRO A 49 -4.38 3.53 -3.81
N GLY A 50 -4.00 4.51 -2.99
CA GLY A 50 -2.65 4.61 -2.42
C GLY A 50 -2.31 3.42 -1.52
N GLU A 51 -3.30 2.83 -0.87
CA GLU A 51 -3.18 1.64 -0.02
C GLU A 51 -2.58 0.44 -0.78
N TRP A 52 -2.84 0.31 -2.08
CA TRP A 52 -2.28 -0.78 -2.90
C TRP A 52 -0.76 -0.71 -3.08
N LEU A 53 -0.18 0.49 -2.91
CA LEU A 53 1.28 0.65 -2.93
C LEU A 53 1.95 0.02 -1.70
N LEU A 54 1.25 -0.04 -0.57
CA LEU A 54 1.77 -0.66 0.64
C LEU A 54 1.96 -2.17 0.51
N ASP A 55 1.35 -2.78 -0.51
CA ASP A 55 1.50 -4.21 -0.78
C ASP A 55 2.75 -4.54 -1.62
N LEU A 56 3.33 -3.56 -2.31
CA LEU A 56 4.49 -3.82 -3.19
C LEU A 56 5.70 -4.42 -2.47
N PRO A 57 6.10 -3.95 -1.26
CA PRO A 57 7.20 -4.56 -0.52
C PRO A 57 6.96 -6.02 -0.14
N LEU A 58 5.70 -6.48 -0.08
CA LEU A 58 5.37 -7.88 0.21
C LEU A 58 5.96 -8.85 -0.82
N LEU A 59 6.27 -8.38 -2.04
CA LEU A 59 6.91 -9.22 -3.07
C LEU A 59 8.32 -9.69 -2.67
N GLU A 60 8.96 -9.03 -1.70
CA GLU A 60 10.29 -9.40 -1.19
C GLU A 60 10.25 -10.06 0.19
N MET A 61 9.07 -10.21 0.78
CA MET A 61 8.89 -10.77 2.11
C MET A 61 8.21 -12.13 2.04
N ASP A 62 8.72 -13.09 2.78
CA ASP A 62 7.96 -14.30 3.03
C ASP A 62 6.85 -14.07 4.06
N TYR A 63 6.00 -15.08 4.23
CA TYR A 63 4.83 -14.96 5.12
C TYR A 63 5.20 -14.73 6.58
N LEU A 64 6.34 -15.27 7.05
CA LEU A 64 6.80 -15.10 8.43
C LEU A 64 7.34 -13.71 8.65
N GLN A 65 8.17 -13.20 7.75
CA GLN A 65 8.69 -11.83 7.80
C GLN A 65 7.57 -10.78 7.81
N TRP A 66 6.55 -10.98 6.95
CA TRP A 66 5.38 -10.12 6.96
C TRP A 66 4.59 -10.23 8.27
N SER A 67 4.44 -11.45 8.82
CA SER A 67 3.75 -11.67 10.09
C SER A 67 4.45 -10.96 11.25
N GLU A 68 5.79 -11.09 11.34
CA GLU A 68 6.61 -10.39 12.34
C GLU A 68 6.45 -8.86 12.25
N HIS A 69 6.47 -8.32 11.03
CA HIS A 69 6.25 -6.89 10.82
C HIS A 69 4.86 -6.45 11.30
N CYS A 70 3.81 -7.17 10.93
CA CYS A 70 2.46 -6.86 11.37
C CYS A 70 2.28 -6.98 12.90
N GLU A 71 2.93 -7.97 13.52
CA GLU A 71 2.91 -8.15 14.97
C GLU A 71 3.49 -6.95 15.69
N GLN A 72 4.66 -6.47 15.26
CA GLN A 72 5.29 -5.27 15.83
C GLN A 72 4.38 -4.03 15.73
N GLU A 73 3.68 -3.85 14.60
CA GLU A 73 2.74 -2.75 14.45
C GLU A 73 1.51 -2.89 15.37
N MET A 74 0.97 -4.11 15.52
CA MET A 74 -0.19 -4.37 16.38
C MET A 74 0.11 -4.23 17.87
N LEU A 75 1.34 -4.50 18.29
CA LEU A 75 1.76 -4.39 19.68
C LEU A 75 2.12 -2.96 20.11
N SER A 76 2.09 -1.99 19.21
CA SER A 76 2.25 -0.58 19.59
C SER A 76 1.13 -0.15 20.56
N ASN A 77 1.45 0.80 21.47
CA ASN A 77 0.53 1.24 22.52
C ASN A 77 -0.84 1.70 21.95
N GLU A 78 -0.82 2.33 20.79
CA GLU A 78 -2.00 2.91 20.16
C GLU A 78 -2.85 1.88 19.41
N ARG A 79 -2.21 0.87 18.80
CA ARG A 79 -2.89 -0.15 18.00
C ARG A 79 -3.30 -1.37 18.79
N HIS A 80 -2.57 -1.70 19.87
CA HIS A 80 -2.85 -2.88 20.67
C HIS A 80 -4.28 -2.96 21.19
N PRO A 81 -4.90 -1.88 21.73
CA PRO A 81 -6.30 -1.92 22.14
C PRO A 81 -7.27 -2.21 21.00
N ILE A 82 -6.94 -1.74 19.79
CA ILE A 82 -7.76 -1.95 18.58
C ILE A 82 -7.63 -3.40 18.09
N ALA A 83 -6.45 -3.99 18.26
CA ALA A 83 -6.12 -5.35 17.82
C ALA A 83 -6.62 -6.45 18.78
N ALA A 84 -7.04 -6.12 20.01
CA ALA A 84 -7.28 -7.07 21.09
C ALA A 84 -8.20 -8.26 20.71
N GLU A 85 -9.28 -7.99 19.98
CA GLU A 85 -10.22 -9.02 19.51
C GLU A 85 -9.54 -9.99 18.54
N PHE A 86 -8.80 -9.45 17.55
CA PHE A 86 -8.06 -10.25 16.58
C PHE A 86 -6.97 -11.08 17.25
N LEU A 87 -6.17 -10.46 18.14
CA LEU A 87 -5.10 -11.15 18.86
C LEU A 87 -5.63 -12.35 19.65
N THR A 88 -6.73 -12.17 20.39
CA THR A 88 -7.37 -13.24 21.15
C THR A 88 -7.86 -14.37 20.26
N LEU A 89 -8.52 -14.03 19.15
CA LEU A 89 -9.08 -15.03 18.25
C LEU A 89 -7.98 -15.80 17.51
N ARG A 90 -6.93 -15.10 17.07
CA ARG A 90 -5.76 -15.71 16.39
C ARG A 90 -5.08 -16.75 17.26
N GLU A 91 -4.87 -16.46 18.56
CA GLU A 91 -4.21 -17.39 19.49
C GLU A 91 -5.01 -18.68 19.71
N SER A 92 -6.32 -18.69 19.47
CA SER A 92 -7.14 -19.90 19.55
C SER A 92 -6.90 -20.90 18.41
N LEU A 93 -6.22 -20.47 17.33
CA LEU A 93 -6.00 -21.29 16.15
C LEU A 93 -4.80 -22.23 16.32
N ASN A 94 -5.03 -23.55 16.20
CA ASN A 94 -3.95 -24.51 16.08
C ASN A 94 -3.53 -24.67 14.60
N LEU A 95 -2.30 -24.28 14.30
CA LEU A 95 -1.73 -24.31 12.96
C LEU A 95 -1.52 -25.73 12.40
N SER A 96 -1.40 -26.74 13.26
CA SER A 96 -1.16 -28.14 12.87
C SER A 96 -2.44 -28.92 12.55
N ASP A 97 -3.60 -28.40 12.94
CA ASP A 97 -4.89 -29.04 12.69
C ASP A 97 -5.22 -29.04 11.19
N VAL A 98 -6.12 -29.94 10.80
CA VAL A 98 -6.67 -29.96 9.44
C VAL A 98 -7.28 -28.61 9.13
N GLY A 99 -7.00 -28.10 7.92
CA GLY A 99 -7.43 -26.79 7.50
C GLY A 99 -8.95 -26.60 7.61
N ASP A 100 -9.35 -25.60 8.38
CA ASP A 100 -10.75 -25.19 8.56
C ASP A 100 -10.97 -23.85 7.85
N GLU A 101 -11.50 -23.94 6.65
CA GLU A 101 -11.78 -22.79 5.78
C GLU A 101 -12.69 -21.75 6.46
N LEU A 102 -13.67 -22.19 7.24
CA LEU A 102 -14.62 -21.30 7.91
C LEU A 102 -13.95 -20.54 9.06
N THR A 103 -13.17 -21.25 9.87
CA THR A 103 -12.40 -20.64 10.96
C THR A 103 -11.37 -19.65 10.42
N LEU A 104 -10.60 -20.02 9.39
CA LEU A 104 -9.62 -19.13 8.77
C LEU A 104 -10.26 -17.86 8.20
N LYS A 105 -11.40 -18.00 7.51
CA LYS A 105 -12.16 -16.88 6.97
C LYS A 105 -12.67 -15.95 8.08
N ASN A 106 -13.18 -16.51 9.18
CA ASN A 106 -13.64 -15.73 10.31
C ASN A 106 -12.51 -14.91 10.93
N ILE A 107 -11.34 -15.51 11.18
CA ILE A 107 -10.18 -14.81 11.73
C ILE A 107 -9.69 -13.71 10.75
N ALA A 108 -9.65 -14.00 9.44
CA ALA A 108 -9.28 -13.03 8.42
C ALA A 108 -10.26 -11.84 8.36
N SER A 109 -11.56 -12.09 8.56
CA SER A 109 -12.56 -11.02 8.67
C SER A 109 -12.31 -10.12 9.87
N VAL A 110 -12.02 -10.68 11.04
CA VAL A 110 -11.71 -9.90 12.25
C VAL A 110 -10.39 -9.12 12.09
N TYR A 111 -9.41 -9.68 11.38
CA TYR A 111 -8.19 -8.94 11.01
C TYR A 111 -8.50 -7.77 10.08
N THR A 112 -9.34 -7.98 9.09
CA THR A 112 -9.79 -6.93 8.18
C THR A 112 -10.52 -5.81 8.93
N ASP A 113 -11.40 -6.17 9.88
CA ASP A 113 -12.10 -5.20 10.73
C ASP A 113 -11.12 -4.40 11.61
N TYR A 114 -10.07 -5.04 12.14
CA TYR A 114 -8.98 -4.36 12.82
C TYR A 114 -8.32 -3.30 11.93
N LEU A 115 -7.98 -3.65 10.67
CA LEU A 115 -7.39 -2.70 9.74
C LEU A 115 -8.33 -1.51 9.44
N HIS A 116 -9.63 -1.76 9.27
CA HIS A 116 -10.61 -0.71 9.10
C HIS A 116 -10.74 0.21 10.32
N LYS A 117 -10.71 -0.35 11.53
CA LYS A 117 -10.70 0.42 12.79
C LYS A 117 -9.43 1.29 12.88
N CYS A 118 -8.27 0.75 12.54
CA CYS A 118 -7.01 1.51 12.48
C CYS A 118 -7.07 2.65 11.44
N ARG A 119 -7.63 2.39 10.25
CA ARG A 119 -7.85 3.44 9.24
C ARG A 119 -8.75 4.55 9.76
N ALA A 120 -9.86 4.18 10.40
CA ALA A 120 -10.80 5.15 11.00
C ALA A 120 -10.15 5.96 12.13
N ALA A 121 -9.19 5.37 12.86
CA ALA A 121 -8.37 6.06 13.85
C ALA A 121 -7.28 6.95 13.24
N GLY A 122 -7.04 6.91 11.92
CA GLY A 122 -6.08 7.79 11.21
C GLY A 122 -4.72 7.18 10.91
N PHE A 123 -4.51 5.88 11.17
CA PHE A 123 -3.27 5.18 10.81
C PHE A 123 -3.18 4.95 9.30
N GLN A 124 -1.97 5.01 8.77
CA GLN A 124 -1.67 4.92 7.34
C GLN A 124 -0.94 3.63 6.95
N LEU A 125 -0.03 3.11 7.80
CA LEU A 125 0.67 1.85 7.54
C LEU A 125 -0.24 0.68 7.86
N LEU A 126 -1.03 0.27 6.88
CA LEU A 126 -2.05 -0.78 7.00
C LEU A 126 -1.85 -1.83 5.90
N GLN A 127 -1.62 -3.07 6.30
CA GLN A 127 -1.29 -4.16 5.37
C GLN A 127 -2.11 -5.42 5.66
N PRO A 128 -2.57 -6.09 4.60
CA PRO A 128 -2.48 -5.71 3.18
C PRO A 128 -3.45 -4.59 2.81
N GLY A 129 -3.03 -3.71 1.89
CA GLY A 129 -3.86 -2.60 1.43
C GLY A 129 -5.14 -3.04 0.71
N ARG A 130 -5.11 -4.19 0.03
CA ARG A 130 -6.28 -4.80 -0.61
C ARG A 130 -7.32 -5.32 0.39
N PHE A 131 -7.00 -5.50 1.66
CA PHE A 131 -8.00 -5.84 2.68
C PHE A 131 -8.87 -4.63 3.01
N ILE A 132 -8.31 -3.43 2.91
CA ILE A 132 -9.03 -2.17 3.16
C ILE A 132 -9.82 -1.73 1.92
N LEU A 133 -9.20 -1.85 0.75
CA LEU A 133 -9.81 -1.49 -0.53
C LEU A 133 -9.68 -2.67 -1.51
N PRO A 134 -10.50 -3.71 -1.35
CA PRO A 134 -10.38 -4.95 -2.13
C PRO A 134 -10.71 -4.77 -3.61
N GLY A 135 -11.50 -3.77 -3.97
CA GLY A 135 -11.97 -3.61 -5.35
C GLY A 135 -12.71 -4.86 -5.84
N GLU A 136 -12.28 -5.40 -6.97
CA GLU A 136 -12.81 -6.61 -7.57
C GLU A 136 -12.56 -7.90 -6.76
N LEU A 137 -11.68 -7.85 -5.74
CA LEU A 137 -11.35 -9.00 -4.90
C LEU A 137 -12.27 -9.13 -3.68
N ALA A 138 -13.29 -8.28 -3.53
CA ALA A 138 -14.20 -8.32 -2.39
C ALA A 138 -14.80 -9.72 -2.22
N GLY A 139 -14.58 -10.34 -1.04
CA GLY A 139 -15.04 -11.69 -0.70
C GLY A 139 -14.29 -12.85 -1.36
N ALA A 140 -13.19 -12.56 -2.08
CA ALA A 140 -12.38 -13.60 -2.70
C ALA A 140 -11.53 -14.36 -1.65
N PRO A 141 -11.43 -15.70 -1.71
CA PRO A 141 -10.67 -16.51 -0.75
C PRO A 141 -9.17 -16.16 -0.67
N VAL A 142 -8.61 -15.49 -1.68
CA VAL A 142 -7.22 -15.02 -1.67
C VAL A 142 -6.97 -13.98 -0.57
N LEU A 143 -8.00 -13.35 -0.02
CA LEU A 143 -7.92 -12.42 1.09
C LEU A 143 -8.16 -13.09 2.47
N ASP A 144 -8.43 -14.40 2.52
CA ASP A 144 -8.72 -15.10 3.79
C ASP A 144 -7.41 -15.55 4.48
N PHE A 145 -6.48 -14.63 4.76
CA PHE A 145 -5.27 -14.88 5.54
C PHE A 145 -5.00 -13.72 6.51
N PHE A 146 -4.11 -13.91 7.46
CA PHE A 146 -3.79 -12.95 8.52
C PHE A 146 -2.40 -13.24 9.09
N PRO A 147 -1.75 -12.28 9.79
CA PRO A 147 -0.41 -12.48 10.34
C PRO A 147 -0.43 -13.43 11.56
N LEU A 148 0.62 -14.22 11.69
CA LEU A 148 0.86 -15.10 12.83
C LEU A 148 1.46 -14.33 14.01
N SER A 149 1.29 -14.86 15.24
CA SER A 149 2.00 -14.34 16.41
C SER A 149 3.43 -14.85 16.46
N GLU A 150 4.26 -14.18 17.28
CA GLU A 150 5.63 -14.62 17.54
C GLU A 150 5.67 -16.04 18.10
N GLU A 151 4.76 -16.39 19.02
CA GLU A 151 4.64 -17.75 19.58
C GLU A 151 4.28 -18.78 18.52
N GLN A 152 3.35 -18.44 17.64
CA GLN A 152 2.98 -19.33 16.52
C GLN A 152 4.15 -19.52 15.56
N ILE A 153 4.91 -18.47 15.25
CA ILE A 153 6.11 -18.54 14.40
C ILE A 153 7.19 -19.42 15.04
N GLN A 154 7.45 -19.26 16.34
CA GLN A 154 8.41 -20.10 17.07
C GLN A 154 8.00 -21.59 17.08
N GLN A 155 6.71 -21.89 17.23
CA GLN A 155 6.20 -23.25 17.14
C GLN A 155 6.43 -23.89 15.76
N LEU A 156 6.41 -23.10 14.69
CA LEU A 156 6.65 -23.60 13.34
C LEU A 156 8.07 -24.10 13.12
N ALA A 157 9.08 -23.54 13.82
CA ALA A 157 10.47 -23.98 13.72
C ALA A 157 10.63 -25.44 14.18
N ASN A 158 9.74 -25.93 15.06
CA ASN A 158 9.77 -27.25 15.66
C ASN A 158 8.76 -28.23 15.02
N SER A 159 8.01 -27.82 14.00
CA SER A 159 6.95 -28.62 13.40
C SER A 159 7.10 -28.79 11.89
N HIS A 160 6.87 -30.02 11.39
CA HIS A 160 6.79 -30.25 9.95
C HIS A 160 5.44 -29.78 9.40
N ALA A 161 5.48 -29.08 8.27
CA ALA A 161 4.26 -28.67 7.57
C ALA A 161 3.47 -29.89 7.09
N LYS A 162 2.27 -30.09 7.64
CA LYS A 162 1.35 -31.10 7.15
C LYS A 162 0.51 -30.51 6.01
N LYS A 163 0.52 -31.18 4.86
CA LYS A 163 -0.29 -30.75 3.71
C LYS A 163 -1.78 -30.68 4.10
N GLY A 164 -2.43 -29.57 3.78
CA GLY A 164 -3.85 -29.34 4.11
C GLY A 164 -4.11 -28.95 5.56
N SER A 165 -3.08 -28.59 6.34
CA SER A 165 -3.25 -27.99 7.67
C SER A 165 -3.59 -26.50 7.57
N ASN A 166 -4.04 -25.89 8.67
CA ASN A 166 -4.26 -24.44 8.76
C ASN A 166 -3.01 -23.65 8.35
N ARG A 167 -1.82 -24.10 8.81
CA ARG A 167 -0.54 -23.54 8.36
C ARG A 167 -0.40 -23.57 6.84
N ASP A 168 -0.56 -24.76 6.22
CA ASP A 168 -0.38 -24.94 4.78
C ASP A 168 -1.32 -24.03 3.96
N LEU A 169 -2.57 -23.88 4.43
CA LEU A 169 -3.53 -22.99 3.79
C LEU A 169 -3.14 -21.52 3.88
N LEU A 170 -2.73 -21.03 5.04
CA LEU A 170 -2.32 -19.64 5.25
C LEU A 170 -1.11 -19.28 4.40
N PHE A 171 -0.06 -20.13 4.38
CA PHE A 171 1.13 -19.92 3.55
C PHE A 171 0.77 -19.83 2.07
N LYS A 172 -0.04 -20.78 1.57
CA LYS A 172 -0.48 -20.77 0.17
C LYS A 172 -1.31 -19.55 -0.20
N ARG A 173 -2.16 -19.05 0.71
CA ARG A 173 -2.97 -17.86 0.46
C ARG A 173 -2.09 -16.62 0.36
N TYR A 174 -1.09 -16.49 1.23
CA TYR A 174 -0.13 -15.40 1.14
C TYR A 174 0.66 -15.44 -0.16
N GLU A 175 1.20 -16.61 -0.55
CA GLU A 175 1.88 -16.81 -1.84
C GLU A 175 0.95 -16.49 -3.03
N HIS A 176 -0.31 -16.96 -2.98
CA HIS A 176 -1.30 -16.62 -4.00
C HIS A 176 -1.59 -15.13 -4.05
N TYR A 177 -1.66 -14.47 -2.90
CA TYR A 177 -1.85 -13.02 -2.84
C TYR A 177 -0.70 -12.28 -3.53
N GLN A 178 0.55 -12.66 -3.24
CA GLN A 178 1.72 -12.10 -3.91
C GLN A 178 1.66 -12.31 -5.43
N GLU A 179 1.43 -13.56 -5.88
CA GLU A 179 1.51 -13.93 -7.29
C GLU A 179 0.29 -13.49 -8.12
N GLN A 180 -0.90 -13.47 -7.56
CA GLN A 180 -2.15 -13.23 -8.29
C GLN A 180 -2.69 -11.80 -8.10
N VAL A 181 -2.26 -11.09 -7.07
CA VAL A 181 -2.75 -9.74 -6.76
C VAL A 181 -1.63 -8.70 -6.86
N VAL A 182 -0.57 -8.85 -6.05
CA VAL A 182 0.47 -7.81 -5.95
C VAL A 182 1.34 -7.76 -7.21
N LYS A 183 1.83 -8.90 -7.66
CA LYS A 183 2.71 -9.01 -8.84
C LYS A 183 2.04 -8.56 -10.14
N PRO A 184 0.78 -8.92 -10.46
CA PRO A 184 0.08 -8.37 -11.61
C PRO A 184 -0.07 -6.86 -11.56
N PHE A 185 -0.43 -6.29 -10.40
CA PHE A 185 -0.49 -4.84 -10.23
C PHE A 185 0.87 -4.18 -10.51
N TYR A 186 1.95 -4.73 -9.94
CA TYR A 186 3.31 -4.25 -10.18
C TYR A 186 3.67 -4.29 -11.68
N VAL A 187 3.47 -5.43 -12.35
CA VAL A 187 3.89 -5.63 -13.74
C VAL A 187 3.02 -4.86 -14.74
N GLN A 188 1.71 -4.86 -14.52
CA GLN A 188 0.76 -4.30 -15.48
C GLN A 188 0.62 -2.78 -15.36
N HIS A 189 0.81 -2.24 -14.18
CA HIS A 189 0.61 -0.81 -13.89
C HIS A 189 1.90 -0.16 -13.40
N PHE A 190 2.34 -0.44 -12.18
CA PHE A 190 3.41 0.26 -11.49
C PHE A 190 4.72 0.34 -12.31
N LYS A 191 5.17 -0.78 -12.86
CA LYS A 191 6.39 -0.86 -13.68
C LYS A 191 6.33 -0.05 -14.97
N ARG A 192 5.14 0.34 -15.43
CA ARG A 192 4.93 1.04 -16.71
C ARG A 192 4.90 2.56 -16.58
N PHE A 193 4.86 3.09 -15.36
CA PHE A 193 4.82 4.53 -15.16
C PHE A 193 6.20 5.17 -15.43
N ASP A 194 6.20 6.24 -16.24
CA ASP A 194 7.39 7.07 -16.44
C ASP A 194 7.55 8.09 -15.29
N ARG A 195 6.44 8.52 -14.72
CA ARG A 195 6.35 9.52 -13.65
C ARG A 195 5.36 9.04 -12.60
N GLN A 196 5.66 9.29 -11.35
CA GLN A 196 4.73 9.03 -10.26
C GLN A 196 4.66 10.22 -9.33
N VAL A 197 3.44 10.54 -8.90
CA VAL A 197 3.17 11.54 -7.86
C VAL A 197 2.49 10.83 -6.69
N VAL A 198 3.12 10.89 -5.53
CA VAL A 198 2.57 10.38 -4.27
C VAL A 198 2.02 11.57 -3.48
N LEU A 199 0.71 11.57 -3.27
CA LEU A 199 0.04 12.61 -2.48
C LEU A 199 0.09 12.21 -1.00
N VAL A 200 0.59 13.11 -0.15
CA VAL A 200 0.79 12.86 1.29
C VAL A 200 0.03 13.88 2.12
N ASP A 201 -0.86 13.42 2.98
CA ASP A 201 -1.60 14.27 3.92
C ASP A 201 -0.85 14.43 5.25
N CYS A 202 0.21 15.24 5.23
CA CYS A 202 1.01 15.53 6.41
C CYS A 202 0.21 16.25 7.52
N LEU A 203 -0.77 17.08 7.14
CA LEU A 203 -1.53 17.89 8.09
C LEU A 203 -2.46 17.01 8.94
N SER A 204 -3.10 16.03 8.32
CA SER A 204 -3.93 15.08 9.05
C SER A 204 -3.12 14.32 10.09
N ALA A 205 -1.94 13.82 9.71
CA ALA A 205 -1.06 13.11 10.63
C ALA A 205 -0.61 13.99 11.81
N LEU A 206 -0.25 15.24 11.56
CA LEU A 206 0.09 16.20 12.62
C LEU A 206 -1.06 16.47 13.58
N ASN A 207 -2.27 16.64 13.05
CA ASN A 207 -3.46 16.94 13.85
C ASN A 207 -3.84 15.79 14.79
N HIS A 208 -3.52 14.54 14.43
CA HIS A 208 -3.75 13.37 15.27
C HIS A 208 -2.63 13.10 16.28
N GLY A 209 -1.51 13.83 16.20
CA GLY A 209 -0.39 13.74 17.15
C GLY A 209 0.78 12.88 16.69
N SER A 210 1.78 12.75 17.59
CA SER A 210 3.08 12.16 17.26
C SER A 210 3.02 10.69 16.80
N ALA A 211 2.11 9.90 17.37
CA ALA A 211 1.95 8.51 16.98
C ALA A 211 1.54 8.37 15.50
N HIS A 212 0.60 9.18 15.04
CA HIS A 212 0.13 9.19 13.65
C HIS A 212 1.17 9.79 12.71
N PHE A 213 1.93 10.78 13.18
CA PHE A 213 3.05 11.34 12.42
C PHE A 213 4.12 10.28 12.18
N ASN A 214 4.53 9.55 13.21
CA ASN A 214 5.50 8.47 13.12
C ASN A 214 4.98 7.31 12.25
N ASP A 215 3.69 7.02 12.33
CA ASP A 215 3.04 6.01 11.50
C ASP A 215 3.07 6.38 10.00
N LEU A 216 2.73 7.62 9.67
CA LEU A 216 2.85 8.12 8.29
C LEU A 216 4.30 8.07 7.81
N GLN A 217 5.27 8.44 8.64
CA GLN A 217 6.69 8.36 8.30
C GLN A 217 7.10 6.91 8.01
N ARG A 218 6.70 5.94 8.85
CA ARG A 218 6.94 4.51 8.56
C ARG A 218 6.27 4.06 7.27
N ALA A 219 5.04 4.50 7.00
CA ALA A 219 4.34 4.18 5.76
C ALA A 219 5.07 4.72 4.52
N LEU A 220 5.62 5.94 4.59
CA LEU A 220 6.42 6.52 3.52
C LEU A 220 7.75 5.78 3.32
N ASN A 221 8.45 5.44 4.40
CA ASN A 221 9.68 4.65 4.34
C ASN A 221 9.41 3.24 3.78
N TRP A 222 8.33 2.61 4.21
CA TRP A 222 7.87 1.33 3.66
C TRP A 222 7.61 1.41 2.16
N LEU A 223 6.93 2.47 1.72
CA LEU A 223 6.68 2.70 0.31
C LEU A 223 7.98 2.94 -0.48
N LEU A 224 8.94 3.68 0.08
CA LEU A 224 10.22 3.96 -0.58
C LEU A 224 11.00 2.69 -0.90
N THR A 225 10.91 1.64 -0.08
CA THR A 225 11.54 0.35 -0.38
C THR A 225 11.05 -0.24 -1.70
N SER A 226 9.78 0.00 -2.09
CA SER A 226 9.20 -0.47 -3.36
C SER A 226 9.83 0.20 -4.58
N PHE A 227 10.33 1.43 -4.45
CA PHE A 227 11.00 2.16 -5.54
C PHE A 227 12.46 1.73 -5.70
N GLU A 228 13.02 1.10 -4.68
CA GLU A 228 14.35 0.47 -4.72
C GLU A 228 14.30 -0.95 -5.27
N TYR A 229 13.10 -1.52 -5.37
CA TYR A 229 12.82 -2.84 -5.90
C TYR A 229 13.48 -3.00 -7.29
N GLY A 230 14.35 -3.98 -7.43
CA GLY A 230 15.05 -4.24 -8.68
C GLY A 230 16.48 -3.70 -8.78
N LYS A 231 16.99 -2.95 -7.79
CA LYS A 231 18.40 -2.50 -7.79
C LYS A 231 19.40 -3.56 -7.31
N SER A 232 18.95 -4.60 -6.60
CA SER A 232 19.82 -5.55 -5.90
C SER A 232 20.42 -6.66 -6.76
N ASN A 233 19.85 -7.00 -7.94
CA ASN A 233 20.35 -8.08 -8.80
C ASN A 233 20.69 -7.59 -10.21
N VAL A 234 21.81 -8.07 -10.80
CA VAL A 234 22.27 -7.71 -12.15
C VAL A 234 21.22 -8.01 -13.23
N LEU A 235 20.42 -9.08 -13.04
CA LEU A 235 19.30 -9.43 -13.92
C LEU A 235 18.09 -8.50 -13.73
N SER A 236 17.87 -7.99 -12.54
CA SER A 236 16.75 -7.08 -12.26
C SER A 236 16.98 -5.66 -12.81
N ARG A 237 18.26 -5.26 -13.03
CA ARG A 237 18.58 -3.99 -13.72
C ARG A 237 18.02 -3.93 -15.15
N LEU A 238 17.83 -5.06 -15.80
CA LEU A 238 17.19 -5.13 -17.13
C LEU A 238 15.67 -5.01 -17.06
N PHE A 239 15.09 -5.21 -15.88
CA PHE A 239 13.65 -5.18 -15.63
C PHE A 239 13.22 -4.12 -14.62
N SER A 240 14.13 -3.24 -14.19
CA SER A 240 13.82 -2.15 -13.24
C SER A 240 12.73 -1.24 -13.80
N PRO A 241 11.77 -0.80 -12.97
CA PRO A 241 10.80 0.19 -13.38
C PRO A 241 11.55 1.46 -13.79
N LYS A 242 11.24 2.00 -14.96
CA LYS A 242 11.75 3.29 -15.43
C LYS A 242 10.88 4.43 -14.88
N ILE A 243 10.72 4.50 -13.55
CA ILE A 243 10.19 5.72 -12.98
C ILE A 243 11.33 6.75 -13.03
N ASP A 244 11.36 7.55 -14.07
CA ASP A 244 12.38 8.59 -14.25
C ASP A 244 12.29 9.66 -13.18
N LYS A 245 11.09 9.92 -12.64
CA LYS A 245 10.84 10.88 -11.58
C LYS A 245 9.72 10.43 -10.64
N LEU A 246 10.05 10.40 -9.37
CA LEU A 246 9.13 10.25 -8.26
C LEU A 246 8.99 11.62 -7.58
N ILE A 247 7.76 12.06 -7.37
CA ILE A 247 7.43 13.32 -6.71
C ILE A 247 6.55 13.00 -5.52
N PHE A 248 6.96 13.43 -4.34
CA PHE A 248 6.08 13.49 -3.17
C PHE A 248 5.48 14.90 -3.10
N ALA A 249 4.17 14.98 -2.96
CA ALA A 249 3.46 16.24 -2.91
C ALA A 249 2.57 16.29 -1.65
N ALA A 250 2.79 17.30 -0.81
CA ALA A 250 1.92 17.55 0.32
C ALA A 250 0.53 17.97 -0.18
N SER A 251 -0.46 17.16 0.12
CA SER A 251 -1.86 17.45 -0.20
C SER A 251 -2.46 18.45 0.79
N LYS A 252 -3.63 19.00 0.46
CA LYS A 252 -4.37 19.96 1.31
C LYS A 252 -3.57 21.22 1.69
N ALA A 253 -2.66 21.67 0.82
CA ALA A 253 -1.85 22.85 1.05
C ALA A 253 -2.67 24.15 1.13
N ASP A 254 -3.92 24.13 0.69
CA ASP A 254 -4.93 25.18 0.86
C ASP A 254 -5.44 25.33 2.31
N HIS A 255 -5.19 24.35 3.18
CA HIS A 255 -5.51 24.42 4.60
C HIS A 255 -4.48 25.21 5.43
N VAL A 256 -3.37 25.61 4.82
CA VAL A 256 -2.36 26.46 5.43
C VAL A 256 -2.23 27.77 4.69
N THR A 257 -1.79 28.81 5.40
CA THR A 257 -1.56 30.13 4.77
C THR A 257 -0.39 30.06 3.77
N PRO A 258 -0.35 30.93 2.73
CA PRO A 258 0.70 30.88 1.71
C PRO A 258 2.13 30.94 2.26
N ASP A 259 2.35 31.68 3.34
CA ASP A 259 3.66 31.77 4.04
C ASP A 259 4.05 30.49 4.74
N GLN A 260 3.10 29.62 5.11
CA GLN A 260 3.34 28.32 5.75
C GLN A 260 3.51 27.17 4.75
N GLN A 261 3.19 27.35 3.48
CA GLN A 261 3.31 26.27 2.48
C GLN A 261 4.75 25.77 2.33
N SER A 262 5.75 26.66 2.44
CA SER A 262 7.16 26.26 2.43
C SER A 262 7.55 25.38 3.62
N ASN A 263 6.92 25.58 4.78
CA ASN A 263 7.15 24.77 5.96
C ASN A 263 6.50 23.37 5.82
N LEU A 264 5.35 23.31 5.16
CA LEU A 264 4.71 22.02 4.84
C LEU A 264 5.58 21.15 3.92
N VAL A 265 6.24 21.77 2.92
CA VAL A 265 7.19 21.07 2.04
C VAL A 265 8.41 20.58 2.82
N LYS A 266 8.98 21.42 3.71
CA LYS A 266 10.11 21.01 4.58
C LYS A 266 9.73 19.87 5.52
N LEU A 267 8.49 19.89 6.05
CA LEU A 267 7.98 18.81 6.88
C LEU A 267 7.96 17.49 6.12
N LEU A 268 7.36 17.49 4.91
CA LEU A 268 7.34 16.31 4.06
C LEU A 268 8.75 15.82 3.72
N ASP A 269 9.67 16.74 3.38
CA ASP A 269 11.07 16.42 3.11
C ASP A 269 11.74 15.74 4.31
N SER A 270 11.51 16.26 5.54
CA SER A 270 12.04 15.65 6.76
C SER A 270 11.48 14.24 7.03
N MET A 271 10.25 13.96 6.63
CA MET A 271 9.65 12.62 6.77
C MET A 271 10.26 11.58 5.83
N LEU A 272 10.80 12.03 4.68
CA LEU A 272 11.37 11.16 3.65
C LEU A 272 12.87 10.87 3.87
N HIS A 273 13.58 11.70 4.67
CA HIS A 273 15.04 11.63 4.83
C HIS A 273 15.49 11.23 6.24
N ASN A 274 14.58 10.98 7.16
CA ASN A 274 14.86 10.45 8.51
C ASN A 274 14.37 9.02 8.64
#